data_a73d9b4ff15040c8419b4bb19ed47080
#
_entry.id   a73d9b4ff15040c8419b4bb19ed47080
#
_cell.length_a   1.000
_cell.length_b   1.000
_cell.length_c   1.000
_cell.angle_alpha   90.00
_cell.angle_beta   90.00
_cell.angle_gamma   90.00
#
_symmetry.space_group_name_H-M   'P 1'
#
loop_
_entity.id
_entity.type
_entity.pdbx_description
1 polymer ?
#
loop_
_entity_poly.entity_id
_entity_poly.type
_entity_poly.pdbx_seq_one_letter_code
_entity_poly.pdbx_strand_id
1 'polypeptide(L)'
;MFRNILVAIDGSRDADRALVHAIDLADCEHAKLTLLSAVPSPPAFAYATPGASALSDLDEKARQETEAIVRTARDRVPQSVSVTTVVKIEAAKPALLKQISEGDHDLVVMGSRGRGAVRSALLGSVSHHVLHHSDVPVLIVRGERDEGQQAEAAHAAG
;
A
#
# COMPACT_ATOMS: atom_id res chain seq x y z
N MET A 1 2.97 16.41 -15.44
CA MET A 1 1.89 16.91 -14.56
C MET A 1 0.94 15.76 -14.29
N PHE A 2 0.94 15.24 -13.07
CA PHE A 2 0.03 14.17 -12.63
C PHE A 2 -1.31 14.77 -12.20
N ARG A 3 -2.41 14.05 -12.45
CA ARG A 3 -3.76 14.53 -12.13
C ARG A 3 -4.53 13.58 -11.20
N ASN A 4 -4.20 12.30 -11.22
CA ASN A 4 -4.90 11.27 -10.47
C ASN A 4 -3.92 10.21 -9.97
N ILE A 5 -3.49 10.35 -8.72
CA ILE A 5 -2.45 9.55 -8.10
C ILE A 5 -3.09 8.43 -7.27
N LEU A 6 -2.73 7.18 -7.55
CA LEU A 6 -3.08 6.02 -6.73
C LEU A 6 -1.99 5.76 -5.68
N VAL A 7 -2.39 5.62 -4.41
CA VAL A 7 -1.49 5.32 -3.31
C VAL A 7 -1.87 4.00 -2.67
N ALA A 8 -0.93 3.05 -2.64
CA ALA A 8 -1.11 1.78 -1.96
C ALA A 8 -0.83 1.92 -0.47
N ILE A 9 -1.83 1.62 0.37
CA ILE A 9 -1.77 1.75 1.83
C ILE A 9 -1.95 0.38 2.47
N ASP A 10 -1.03 -0.03 3.34
CA ASP A 10 -1.12 -1.27 4.11
C ASP A 10 -0.73 -1.11 5.60
N GLY A 11 -0.44 0.13 6.03
CA GLY A 11 0.00 0.45 7.38
C GLY A 11 1.46 0.10 7.67
N SER A 12 2.26 -0.22 6.65
CA SER A 12 3.71 -0.36 6.78
C SER A 12 4.41 1.00 6.81
N ARG A 13 5.63 1.06 7.36
CA ARG A 13 6.45 2.27 7.36
C ARG A 13 6.73 2.80 5.96
N ASP A 14 6.99 1.90 5.01
CA ASP A 14 7.26 2.29 3.62
C ASP A 14 6.02 2.88 2.95
N ALA A 15 4.82 2.33 3.23
CA ALA A 15 3.55 2.86 2.75
C ALA A 15 3.21 4.23 3.39
N ASP A 16 3.52 4.42 4.66
CA ASP A 16 3.35 5.71 5.34
C ASP A 16 4.22 6.81 4.72
N ARG A 17 5.45 6.49 4.34
CA ARG A 17 6.34 7.42 3.64
C ARG A 17 5.86 7.67 2.20
N ALA A 18 5.38 6.63 1.53
CA ALA A 18 4.79 6.76 0.21
C ALA A 18 3.60 7.74 0.22
N LEU A 19 2.76 7.66 1.27
CA LEU A 19 1.65 8.60 1.46
C LEU A 19 2.15 10.05 1.59
N VAL A 20 3.20 10.32 2.38
CA VAL A 20 3.76 11.67 2.53
C VAL A 20 4.19 12.22 1.17
N HIS A 21 4.98 11.46 0.40
CA HIS A 21 5.41 11.89 -0.93
C HIS A 21 4.24 12.09 -1.90
N ALA A 22 3.21 11.24 -1.81
CA ALA A 22 2.02 11.38 -2.65
C ALA A 22 1.21 12.63 -2.31
N ILE A 23 1.11 12.99 -1.04
CA ILE A 23 0.47 14.23 -0.58
C ILE A 23 1.22 15.45 -1.12
N ASP A 24 2.54 15.48 -0.97
CA ASP A 24 3.38 16.57 -1.46
C ASP A 24 3.24 16.75 -2.98
N LEU A 25 3.27 15.64 -3.73
CA LEU A 25 3.04 15.65 -5.18
C LEU A 25 1.65 16.15 -5.53
N ALA A 26 0.62 15.65 -4.83
CA ALA A 26 -0.77 16.04 -5.12
C ALA A 26 -1.02 17.51 -4.84
N ASP A 27 -0.45 18.05 -3.78
CA ASP A 27 -0.57 19.48 -3.44
C ASP A 27 0.14 20.36 -4.50
N CYS A 28 1.37 20.00 -4.89
CA CYS A 28 2.14 20.72 -5.93
C CYS A 28 1.49 20.66 -7.31
N GLU A 29 0.94 19.51 -7.71
CA GLU A 29 0.38 19.26 -9.04
C GLU A 29 -1.13 19.57 -9.12
N HIS A 30 -1.78 19.87 -8.00
CA HIS A 30 -3.24 19.97 -7.86
C HIS A 30 -3.96 18.68 -8.29
N ALA A 31 -3.34 17.51 -7.97
CA ALA A 31 -3.83 16.20 -8.31
C ALA A 31 -4.83 15.68 -7.27
N LYS A 32 -5.63 14.69 -7.69
CA LYS A 32 -6.49 13.91 -6.79
C LYS A 32 -5.70 12.71 -6.26
N LEU A 33 -5.98 12.33 -5.01
CA LEU A 33 -5.46 11.09 -4.42
C LEU A 33 -6.54 10.02 -4.34
N THR A 34 -6.16 8.79 -4.66
CA THR A 34 -6.94 7.59 -4.31
C THR A 34 -6.10 6.73 -3.39
N LEU A 35 -6.53 6.56 -2.14
CA LEU A 35 -5.88 5.69 -1.16
C LEU A 35 -6.51 4.30 -1.26
N LEU A 36 -5.75 3.30 -1.68
CA LEU A 36 -6.22 1.94 -1.82
C LEU A 36 -5.53 1.01 -0.81
N SER A 37 -6.35 0.24 -0.12
CA SER A 37 -5.90 -0.91 0.65
C SER A 37 -6.67 -2.16 0.26
N ALA A 38 -6.07 -3.33 0.44
CA ALA A 38 -6.64 -4.62 0.08
C ALA A 38 -6.60 -5.58 1.27
N VAL A 39 -7.71 -6.29 1.48
CA VAL A 39 -7.85 -7.36 2.47
C VAL A 39 -8.00 -8.66 1.71
N PRO A 40 -7.00 -9.58 1.74
CA PRO A 40 -7.19 -10.90 1.15
C PRO A 40 -8.29 -11.64 1.91
N SER A 41 -9.26 -12.15 1.18
CA SER A 41 -10.32 -12.99 1.74
C SER A 41 -10.06 -14.45 1.41
N PRO A 42 -10.32 -15.40 2.35
CA PRO A 42 -10.29 -16.82 2.06
C PRO A 42 -11.27 -17.19 0.96
N PRO A 43 -11.01 -18.28 0.22
CA PRO A 43 -11.94 -18.74 -0.80
C PRO A 43 -13.26 -19.19 -0.16
N ALA A 44 -14.37 -19.01 -0.87
CA ALA A 44 -15.74 -19.26 -0.37
C ALA A 44 -15.95 -20.66 0.23
N PHE A 45 -15.26 -21.70 -0.27
CA PHE A 45 -15.36 -23.05 0.27
C PHE A 45 -14.79 -23.17 1.70
N ALA A 46 -13.88 -22.29 2.12
CA ALA A 46 -13.33 -22.30 3.48
C ALA A 46 -14.41 -22.01 4.53
N TYR A 47 -15.44 -21.27 4.16
CA TYR A 47 -16.59 -20.96 5.04
C TYR A 47 -17.62 -22.11 5.15
N ALA A 48 -17.45 -23.16 4.36
CA ALA A 48 -18.30 -24.35 4.43
C ALA A 48 -17.72 -25.47 5.34
N THR A 49 -16.62 -25.20 6.04
CA THR A 49 -15.92 -26.17 6.89
C THR A 49 -16.24 -25.98 8.38
N PRO A 50 -16.10 -27.02 9.22
CA PRO A 50 -16.16 -26.87 10.66
C PRO A 50 -15.11 -25.82 11.12
N GLY A 51 -15.55 -24.80 11.85
CA GLY A 51 -14.68 -23.66 12.24
C GLY A 51 -14.87 -22.40 11.39
N ALA A 52 -15.79 -22.39 10.44
CA ALA A 52 -16.10 -21.25 9.58
C ALA A 52 -16.42 -19.96 10.36
N SER A 53 -17.00 -20.04 11.55
CA SER A 53 -17.27 -18.90 12.42
C SER A 53 -15.98 -18.18 12.83
N ALA A 54 -14.95 -18.91 13.22
CA ALA A 54 -13.65 -18.33 13.58
C ALA A 54 -12.96 -17.64 12.38
N LEU A 55 -13.13 -18.20 11.17
CA LEU A 55 -12.67 -17.57 9.92
C LEU A 55 -13.40 -16.27 9.63
N SER A 56 -14.71 -16.24 9.79
CA SER A 56 -15.52 -15.04 9.60
C SER A 56 -15.14 -13.93 10.58
N ASP A 57 -14.86 -14.28 11.84
CA ASP A 57 -14.41 -13.33 12.86
C ASP A 57 -13.04 -12.75 12.53
N LEU A 58 -12.12 -13.58 12.01
CA LEU A 58 -10.79 -13.13 11.56
C LEU A 58 -10.87 -12.20 10.36
N ASP A 59 -11.73 -12.49 9.40
CA ASP A 59 -11.92 -11.65 8.21
C ASP A 59 -12.54 -10.30 8.59
N GLU A 60 -13.55 -10.31 9.44
CA GLU A 60 -14.17 -9.07 9.92
C GLU A 60 -13.14 -8.20 10.66
N LYS A 61 -12.31 -8.82 11.51
CA LYS A 61 -11.23 -8.11 12.21
C LYS A 61 -10.22 -7.54 11.22
N ALA A 62 -9.77 -8.31 10.23
CA ALA A 62 -8.82 -7.85 9.22
C ALA A 62 -9.40 -6.69 8.40
N ARG A 63 -10.70 -6.74 8.07
CA ARG A 63 -11.39 -5.65 7.39
C ARG A 63 -11.44 -4.38 8.24
N GLN A 64 -11.82 -4.49 9.51
CA GLN A 64 -11.87 -3.35 10.44
C GLN A 64 -10.50 -2.71 10.64
N GLU A 65 -9.45 -3.51 10.80
CA GLU A 65 -8.06 -3.02 10.89
C GLU A 65 -7.66 -2.26 9.62
N THR A 66 -7.99 -2.79 8.46
CA THR A 66 -7.68 -2.14 7.18
C THR A 66 -8.44 -0.84 6.98
N GLU A 67 -9.73 -0.80 7.33
CA GLU A 67 -10.54 0.42 7.32
C GLU A 67 -9.97 1.49 8.26
N ALA A 68 -9.48 1.08 9.44
CA ALA A 68 -8.83 1.98 10.38
C ALA A 68 -7.53 2.56 9.83
N ILE A 69 -6.71 1.74 9.15
CA ILE A 69 -5.47 2.19 8.49
C ILE A 69 -5.77 3.22 7.41
N VAL A 70 -6.75 2.94 6.54
CA VAL A 70 -7.14 3.85 5.45
C VAL A 70 -7.71 5.15 6.01
N ARG A 71 -8.50 5.09 7.06
CA ARG A 71 -9.03 6.28 7.74
C ARG A 71 -7.91 7.14 8.31
N THR A 72 -6.98 6.55 9.05
CA THR A 72 -5.79 7.24 9.58
C THR A 72 -4.96 7.87 8.47
N ALA A 73 -4.78 7.18 7.35
CA ALA A 73 -4.09 7.71 6.19
C ALA A 73 -4.83 8.92 5.58
N ARG A 74 -6.17 8.81 5.44
CA ARG A 74 -7.01 9.90 4.93
C ARG A 74 -6.95 11.15 5.81
N ASP A 75 -6.95 10.99 7.13
CA ASP A 75 -6.93 12.11 8.09
C ASP A 75 -5.62 12.91 8.04
N ARG A 76 -4.57 12.36 7.43
CA ARG A 76 -3.29 13.04 7.18
C ARG A 76 -3.29 13.86 5.89
N VAL A 77 -4.26 13.66 5.00
CA VAL A 77 -4.35 14.41 3.74
C VAL A 77 -4.94 15.79 4.01
N PRO A 78 -4.24 16.87 3.62
CA PRO A 78 -4.74 18.23 3.78
C PRO A 78 -6.07 18.46 3.06
N GLN A 79 -6.89 19.39 3.55
CA GLN A 79 -8.18 19.74 2.94
C GLN A 79 -8.04 20.33 1.52
N SER A 80 -6.86 20.86 1.18
CA SER A 80 -6.54 21.34 -0.16
C SER A 80 -6.47 20.24 -1.21
N VAL A 81 -6.26 18.98 -0.80
CA VAL A 81 -6.10 17.84 -1.69
C VAL A 81 -7.37 16.99 -1.71
N SER A 82 -7.94 16.81 -2.89
CA SER A 82 -9.10 15.91 -3.07
C SER A 82 -8.66 14.45 -2.87
N VAL A 83 -9.30 13.72 -1.96
CA VAL A 83 -8.95 12.34 -1.62
C VAL A 83 -10.16 11.41 -1.64
N THR A 84 -9.98 10.24 -2.27
CA THR A 84 -10.92 9.11 -2.25
C THR A 84 -10.26 7.92 -1.57
N THR A 85 -11.02 7.14 -0.81
CA THR A 85 -10.57 5.93 -0.15
C THR A 85 -11.25 4.70 -0.74
N VAL A 86 -10.46 3.65 -1.00
CA VAL A 86 -10.95 2.39 -1.57
C VAL A 86 -10.39 1.23 -0.75
N VAL A 87 -11.27 0.38 -0.23
CA VAL A 87 -10.91 -0.89 0.40
C VAL A 87 -11.43 -2.02 -0.48
N LYS A 88 -10.55 -2.88 -0.96
CA LYS A 88 -10.89 -4.04 -1.79
C LYS A 88 -10.77 -5.33 -0.96
N ILE A 89 -11.79 -6.19 -1.06
CA ILE A 89 -11.78 -7.52 -0.42
C ILE A 89 -11.24 -8.53 -1.44
N GLU A 90 -9.97 -8.43 -1.71
CA GLU A 90 -9.22 -9.29 -2.63
C GLU A 90 -7.72 -9.16 -2.38
N ALA A 91 -6.89 -9.99 -3.02
CA ALA A 91 -5.45 -9.88 -2.89
C ALA A 91 -4.91 -8.57 -3.47
N ALA A 92 -3.88 -7.99 -2.84
CA ALA A 92 -3.36 -6.65 -3.18
C ALA A 92 -2.89 -6.51 -4.65
N LYS A 93 -2.29 -7.57 -5.23
CA LYS A 93 -1.78 -7.52 -6.61
C LYS A 93 -2.89 -7.28 -7.63
N PRO A 94 -3.96 -8.11 -7.70
CA PRO A 94 -5.07 -7.87 -8.62
C PRO A 94 -5.85 -6.60 -8.28
N ALA A 95 -6.05 -6.29 -7.00
CA ALA A 95 -6.74 -5.08 -6.57
C ALA A 95 -6.09 -3.81 -7.12
N LEU A 96 -4.75 -3.71 -7.02
CA LEU A 96 -4.00 -2.56 -7.52
C LEU A 96 -4.04 -2.46 -9.03
N LEU A 97 -3.74 -3.55 -9.77
CA LEU A 97 -3.75 -3.52 -11.24
C LEU A 97 -5.13 -3.19 -11.80
N LYS A 98 -6.18 -3.75 -11.23
CA LYS A 98 -7.56 -3.45 -11.60
C LYS A 98 -7.90 -1.98 -11.34
N GLN A 99 -7.52 -1.43 -10.18
CA GLN A 99 -7.75 -0.03 -9.87
C GLN A 99 -6.97 0.90 -10.81
N ILE A 100 -5.74 0.54 -11.20
CA ILE A 100 -4.94 1.29 -12.17
C ILE A 100 -5.67 1.36 -13.52
N SER A 101 -6.15 0.22 -14.02
CA SER A 101 -6.81 0.14 -15.34
C SER A 101 -8.19 0.77 -15.38
N GLU A 102 -8.94 0.74 -14.27
CA GLU A 102 -10.33 1.22 -14.21
C GLU A 102 -10.47 2.67 -13.70
N GLY A 103 -9.45 3.18 -13.01
CA GLY A 103 -9.55 4.44 -12.25
C GLY A 103 -8.93 5.67 -12.92
N ASP A 104 -8.51 5.59 -14.19
CA ASP A 104 -7.84 6.68 -14.93
C ASP A 104 -6.66 7.30 -14.15
N HIS A 105 -5.94 6.47 -13.39
CA HIS A 105 -4.75 6.90 -12.66
C HIS A 105 -3.58 7.11 -13.61
N ASP A 106 -2.79 8.15 -13.37
CA ASP A 106 -1.61 8.51 -14.16
C ASP A 106 -0.29 8.39 -13.39
N LEU A 107 -0.38 8.04 -12.11
CA LEU A 107 0.78 7.69 -11.26
C LEU A 107 0.34 6.72 -10.16
N VAL A 108 1.17 5.72 -9.87
CA VAL A 108 1.07 4.90 -8.66
C VAL A 108 2.22 5.24 -7.71
N VAL A 109 1.90 5.47 -6.44
CA VAL A 109 2.89 5.67 -5.38
C VAL A 109 2.73 4.57 -4.34
N MET A 110 3.80 3.87 -4.03
CA MET A 110 3.75 2.77 -3.07
C MET A 110 5.08 2.56 -2.33
N GLY A 111 5.00 1.95 -1.17
CA GLY A 111 6.18 1.56 -0.43
C GLY A 111 6.97 0.46 -1.13
N SER A 112 8.27 0.43 -0.94
CA SER A 112 9.12 -0.64 -1.50
C SER A 112 8.80 -2.00 -0.90
N ARG A 113 8.32 -2.04 0.35
CA ARG A 113 7.97 -3.24 1.11
C ARG A 113 6.66 -3.03 1.86
N GLY A 114 5.90 -4.11 2.06
CA GLY A 114 4.70 -4.13 2.87
C GLY A 114 4.91 -4.82 4.22
N ARG A 115 3.82 -5.03 4.97
CA ARG A 115 3.79 -5.63 6.32
C ARG A 115 4.50 -6.98 6.45
N GLY A 116 4.47 -7.83 5.41
CA GLY A 116 5.04 -9.19 5.43
C GLY A 116 6.42 -9.32 4.77
N ALA A 117 7.09 -8.22 4.47
CA ALA A 117 8.33 -8.27 3.72
C ALA A 117 9.52 -8.72 4.58
N VAL A 118 10.33 -9.62 4.04
CA VAL A 118 11.62 -10.03 4.63
C VAL A 118 12.58 -8.84 4.58
N ARG A 119 13.31 -8.60 5.69
CA ARG A 119 14.22 -7.43 5.83
C ARG A 119 15.29 -7.35 4.74
N SER A 120 15.74 -8.50 4.22
CA SER A 120 16.76 -8.58 3.16
C SER A 120 16.25 -8.29 1.75
N ALA A 121 14.93 -8.30 1.50
CA ALA A 121 14.39 -8.03 0.18
C ALA A 121 14.46 -6.54 -0.17
N LEU A 122 15.04 -6.23 -1.31
CA LEU A 122 15.12 -4.86 -1.83
C LEU A 122 13.75 -4.32 -2.26
N LEU A 123 12.85 -5.21 -2.71
CA LEU A 123 11.52 -4.90 -3.18
C LEU A 123 10.55 -5.99 -2.74
N GLY A 124 9.39 -5.61 -2.23
CA GLY A 124 8.33 -6.55 -1.83
C GLY A 124 7.62 -7.16 -3.03
N SER A 125 6.94 -8.28 -2.80
CA SER A 125 6.28 -9.03 -3.90
C SER A 125 5.16 -8.26 -4.59
N VAL A 126 4.46 -7.37 -3.87
CA VAL A 126 3.39 -6.52 -4.44
C VAL A 126 4.00 -5.41 -5.29
N SER A 127 4.96 -4.67 -4.75
CA SER A 127 5.63 -3.57 -5.45
C SER A 127 6.39 -4.04 -6.69
N HIS A 128 7.05 -5.20 -6.61
CA HIS A 128 7.67 -5.85 -7.76
C HIS A 128 6.63 -6.18 -8.85
N HIS A 129 5.50 -6.77 -8.44
CA HIS A 129 4.45 -7.15 -9.38
C HIS A 129 3.81 -5.93 -10.06
N VAL A 130 3.47 -4.88 -9.30
CA VAL A 130 2.90 -3.65 -9.85
C VAL A 130 3.88 -2.96 -10.79
N LEU A 131 5.16 -2.87 -10.42
CA LEU A 131 6.19 -2.27 -11.25
C LEU A 131 6.32 -2.93 -12.64
N HIS A 132 6.13 -4.26 -12.70
CA HIS A 132 6.24 -5.01 -13.96
C HIS A 132 4.96 -5.04 -14.80
N HIS A 133 3.79 -4.79 -14.22
CA HIS A 133 2.50 -4.96 -14.90
C HIS A 133 1.67 -3.67 -14.97
N SER A 134 2.17 -2.57 -14.44
CA SER A 134 1.49 -1.28 -14.51
C SER A 134 1.71 -0.62 -15.86
N ASP A 135 0.62 -0.13 -16.46
CA ASP A 135 0.65 0.67 -17.69
C ASP A 135 0.95 2.16 -17.42
N VAL A 136 1.04 2.55 -16.14
CA VAL A 136 1.33 3.92 -15.72
C VAL A 136 2.63 3.97 -14.89
N PRO A 137 3.30 5.14 -14.79
CA PRO A 137 4.46 5.33 -13.94
C PRO A 137 4.24 4.86 -12.50
N VAL A 138 5.26 4.25 -11.90
CA VAL A 138 5.25 3.76 -10.52
C VAL A 138 6.39 4.39 -9.73
N LEU A 139 6.06 5.14 -8.69
CA LEU A 139 7.00 5.69 -7.73
C LEU A 139 7.12 4.74 -6.52
N ILE A 140 8.29 4.14 -6.37
CA ILE A 140 8.61 3.27 -5.24
C ILE A 140 9.35 4.07 -4.16
N VAL A 141 8.74 4.15 -2.97
CA VAL A 141 9.32 4.85 -1.82
C VAL A 141 9.92 3.83 -0.84
N ARG A 142 11.17 4.04 -0.48
CA ARG A 142 11.85 3.22 0.53
C ARG A 142 11.76 3.89 1.90
N GLY A 143 11.58 3.07 2.93
CA GLY A 143 11.83 3.48 4.30
C GLY A 143 13.31 3.83 4.50
N GLU A 144 13.63 4.68 5.50
CA GLU A 144 15.03 4.88 5.91
C GLU A 144 15.62 3.52 6.32
N ARG A 145 16.86 3.29 5.92
CA ARG A 145 17.64 2.21 6.51
C ARG A 145 17.87 2.63 7.97
N ASP A 146 17.57 1.75 8.91
CA ASP A 146 18.00 1.95 10.29
C ASP A 146 19.53 2.17 10.27
N GLU A 147 19.98 3.36 10.62
CA GLU A 147 21.41 3.75 10.60
C GLU A 147 22.28 2.83 11.48
N GLY A 148 21.66 2.02 12.34
CA GLY A 148 22.33 1.01 13.15
C GLY A 148 23.05 -0.11 12.37
N GLN A 149 22.70 -0.34 11.09
CA GLN A 149 23.36 -1.40 10.29
C GLN A 149 24.60 -0.92 9.53
N GLN A 150 24.79 0.38 9.36
CA GLN A 150 26.03 0.90 8.74
C GLN A 150 27.23 0.85 9.72
N ALA A 151 26.97 0.98 11.02
CA ALA A 151 28.01 0.88 12.04
C ALA A 151 28.53 -0.56 12.19
N GLU A 152 27.68 -1.56 12.04
CA GLU A 152 28.05 -2.98 12.21
C GLU A 152 28.79 -3.53 10.98
N ALA A 153 28.42 -3.12 9.76
CA ALA A 153 29.13 -3.49 8.54
C ALA A 153 30.51 -2.82 8.42
N ALA A 154 30.67 -1.61 8.93
CA ALA A 154 31.96 -0.92 8.96
C ALA A 154 32.91 -1.52 10.01
N HIS A 155 32.39 -2.13 11.10
CA HIS A 155 33.18 -2.76 12.14
C HIS A 155 33.62 -4.20 11.79
N ALA A 156 32.90 -4.87 10.86
CA ALA A 156 33.23 -6.21 10.38
C ALA A 156 34.22 -6.25 9.21
N ALA A 157 34.56 -5.07 8.63
CA ALA A 157 35.48 -4.94 7.50
C ALA A 157 36.85 -4.31 7.86
N GLY A 158 37.12 -4.20 9.18
CA GLY A 158 38.39 -3.67 9.72
C GLY A 158 39.30 -4.75 10.30
#